data_aab1a0089179d5f39e7c824950e86037
#
_entry.id   aab1a0089179d5f39e7c824950e86037
#
_cell.length_a   1.000
_cell.length_b   1.000
_cell.length_c   1.000
_cell.angle_alpha   90.00
_cell.angle_beta   90.00
_cell.angle_gamma   90.00
#
_symmetry.space_group_name_H-M   'P 1'
#
loop_
_entity.id
_entity.type
_entity.pdbx_description
1 polymer ?
#
loop_
_entity_poly.entity_id
_entity_poly.type
_entity_poly.pdbx_seq_one_letter_code
_entity_poly.pdbx_strand_id
1 'polypeptide(L)'
;CGFSYRVVQVLNSWNVPFQSFNVLSDEGIRQGIKDFSNWPTIPQLYVKNEFVGGCDIIEELSGNGELADVLKSAYPDREFTPPPPAEVQEVSSVEASEILKNQPEIAILDVRPPEERAKAALDNSRMLDNHTAQEILDSWDPETPMMLICHQGIRSRQAAQYFTSQGFQQVYN
;
A
#
# COMPACT_ATOMS: atom_id res chain seq x y z
N CYS A 1 -5.96 8.01 9.09
CA CYS A 1 -4.56 7.74 9.44
C CYS A 1 -4.03 6.70 8.45
N GLY A 2 -2.83 6.93 7.87
CA GLY A 2 -2.23 6.04 6.87
C GLY A 2 -2.12 4.57 7.32
N PHE A 3 -1.74 4.33 8.57
CA PHE A 3 -1.69 2.98 9.14
C PHE A 3 -3.04 2.26 9.14
N SER A 4 -4.12 2.97 9.48
CA SER A 4 -5.48 2.38 9.43
C SER A 4 -5.91 2.05 8.01
N TYR A 5 -5.53 2.89 7.05
CA TYR A 5 -5.79 2.68 5.65
C TYR A 5 -5.08 1.40 5.14
N ARG A 6 -3.78 1.23 5.44
CA ARG A 6 -3.01 0.02 5.06
C ARG A 6 -3.63 -1.27 5.59
N VAL A 7 -4.08 -1.29 6.85
CA VAL A 7 -4.79 -2.46 7.40
C VAL A 7 -6.07 -2.77 6.64
N VAL A 8 -6.86 -1.75 6.31
CA VAL A 8 -8.08 -1.92 5.49
C VAL A 8 -7.74 -2.49 4.12
N GLN A 9 -6.67 -2.02 3.48
CA GLN A 9 -6.22 -2.53 2.18
C GLN A 9 -5.78 -4.00 2.27
N VAL A 10 -5.01 -4.37 3.29
CA VAL A 10 -4.66 -5.78 3.53
C VAL A 10 -5.92 -6.64 3.65
N LEU A 11 -6.90 -6.24 4.46
CA LEU A 11 -8.13 -7.01 4.62
C LEU A 11 -8.96 -7.09 3.32
N ASN A 12 -8.99 -6.03 2.53
CA ASN A 12 -9.64 -6.01 1.22
C ASN A 12 -8.94 -6.92 0.21
N SER A 13 -7.60 -6.89 0.14
CA SER A 13 -6.82 -7.74 -0.77
C SER A 13 -7.00 -9.23 -0.46
N TRP A 14 -7.24 -9.56 0.80
CA TRP A 14 -7.60 -10.92 1.25
C TRP A 14 -9.10 -11.22 1.11
N ASN A 15 -9.88 -10.27 0.59
CA ASN A 15 -11.34 -10.37 0.46
C ASN A 15 -12.03 -10.75 1.80
N VAL A 16 -11.58 -10.13 2.91
CA VAL A 16 -12.09 -10.40 4.26
C VAL A 16 -13.30 -9.53 4.54
N PRO A 17 -14.46 -10.06 4.92
CA PRO A 17 -15.53 -9.25 5.46
C PRO A 17 -15.16 -8.77 6.87
N PHE A 18 -15.15 -7.46 7.10
CA PHE A 18 -14.85 -6.87 8.40
C PHE A 18 -15.75 -5.69 8.73
N GLN A 19 -15.80 -5.34 9.99
CA GLN A 19 -16.42 -4.11 10.49
C GLN A 19 -15.32 -3.18 11.01
N SER A 20 -15.49 -1.89 10.80
CA SER A 20 -14.55 -0.89 11.28
C SER A 20 -15.24 0.06 12.26
N PHE A 21 -14.50 0.48 13.29
CA PHE A 21 -14.92 1.49 14.24
C PHE A 21 -13.93 2.67 14.21
N ASN A 22 -14.49 3.88 14.08
CA ASN A 22 -13.66 5.09 14.11
C ASN A 22 -13.44 5.54 15.57
N VAL A 23 -12.32 5.15 16.14
CA VAL A 23 -11.95 5.52 17.53
C VAL A 23 -11.62 7.01 17.71
N LEU A 24 -11.50 7.78 16.63
CA LEU A 24 -11.29 9.23 16.73
C LEU A 24 -12.57 9.99 17.08
N SER A 25 -13.73 9.35 16.99
CA SER A 25 -15.01 9.93 17.37
C SER A 25 -15.25 9.96 18.88
N ASP A 26 -14.48 9.17 19.65
CA ASP A 26 -14.63 9.05 21.12
C ASP A 26 -13.27 8.76 21.77
N GLU A 27 -12.74 9.72 22.50
CA GLU A 27 -11.43 9.60 23.17
C GLU A 27 -11.46 8.57 24.30
N GLY A 28 -12.60 8.37 24.98
CA GLY A 28 -12.75 7.34 26.01
C GLY A 28 -12.64 5.94 25.42
N ILE A 29 -13.26 5.71 24.27
CA ILE A 29 -13.15 4.43 23.54
C ILE A 29 -11.73 4.26 23.01
N ARG A 30 -11.13 5.33 22.47
CA ARG A 30 -9.75 5.31 21.96
C ARG A 30 -8.74 4.91 23.03
N GLN A 31 -8.84 5.46 24.22
CA GLN A 31 -7.97 5.07 25.33
C GLN A 31 -8.34 3.69 25.88
N GLY A 32 -9.61 3.41 26.06
CA GLY A 32 -10.09 2.13 26.59
C GLY A 32 -9.66 0.92 25.75
N ILE A 33 -9.64 1.03 24.41
CA ILE A 33 -9.22 -0.08 23.55
C ILE A 33 -7.70 -0.33 23.65
N LYS A 34 -6.89 0.71 23.89
CA LYS A 34 -5.45 0.55 24.12
C LYS A 34 -5.17 -0.14 25.46
N ASP A 35 -5.91 0.25 26.49
CA ASP A 35 -5.78 -0.34 27.81
C ASP A 35 -6.25 -1.80 27.82
N PHE A 36 -7.36 -2.08 27.11
CA PHE A 36 -7.90 -3.44 26.93
C PHE A 36 -6.90 -4.39 26.25
N SER A 37 -6.28 -3.96 25.17
CA SER A 37 -5.30 -4.78 24.43
C SER A 37 -3.91 -4.75 25.02
N ASN A 38 -3.63 -3.86 25.98
CA ASN A 38 -2.27 -3.50 26.42
C ASN A 38 -1.36 -3.12 25.22
N TRP A 39 -1.94 -2.44 24.21
CA TRP A 39 -1.27 -2.04 22.98
C TRP A 39 -1.41 -0.54 22.74
N PRO A 40 -0.32 0.22 22.62
CA PRO A 40 -0.35 1.69 22.70
C PRO A 40 -0.85 2.38 21.43
N THR A 41 -0.91 1.67 20.31
CA THR A 41 -1.15 2.29 19.00
C THR A 41 -2.46 1.84 18.35
N ILE A 42 -2.90 2.60 17.36
CA ILE A 42 -4.04 2.33 16.47
C ILE A 42 -3.47 2.35 15.03
N PRO A 43 -3.95 1.48 14.13
CA PRO A 43 -5.11 0.58 14.21
C PRO A 43 -4.87 -0.68 15.04
N GLN A 44 -5.94 -1.36 15.40
CA GLN A 44 -5.93 -2.65 16.07
C GLN A 44 -6.92 -3.60 15.38
N LEU A 45 -6.45 -4.79 15.02
CA LEU A 45 -7.29 -5.85 14.47
C LEU A 45 -7.70 -6.83 15.58
N TYR A 46 -8.97 -7.17 15.58
CA TYR A 46 -9.55 -8.21 16.45
C TYR A 46 -10.21 -9.28 15.59
N VAL A 47 -9.98 -10.54 15.92
CA VAL A 47 -10.64 -11.70 15.32
C VAL A 47 -11.29 -12.50 16.42
N LYS A 48 -12.61 -12.69 16.39
CA LYS A 48 -13.40 -13.33 17.48
C LYS A 48 -13.14 -12.75 18.88
N ASN A 49 -13.04 -11.42 18.97
CA ASN A 49 -12.72 -10.68 20.19
C ASN A 49 -11.29 -10.88 20.73
N GLU A 50 -10.44 -11.60 20.04
CA GLU A 50 -9.02 -11.72 20.36
C GLU A 50 -8.22 -10.67 19.61
N PHE A 51 -7.32 -9.98 20.31
CA PHE A 51 -6.43 -9.01 19.71
C PHE A 51 -5.36 -9.72 18.85
N VAL A 52 -5.28 -9.36 17.58
CA VAL A 52 -4.31 -9.92 16.65
C VAL A 52 -3.06 -9.06 16.58
N GLY A 53 -3.22 -7.74 16.39
CA GLY A 53 -2.07 -6.84 16.27
C GLY A 53 -2.42 -5.47 15.71
N GLY A 54 -1.40 -4.65 15.60
CA GLY A 54 -1.39 -3.37 14.87
C GLY A 54 -1.01 -3.54 13.39
N CYS A 55 -0.79 -2.44 12.70
CA CYS A 55 -0.50 -2.41 11.26
C CYS A 55 0.69 -3.31 10.89
N ASP A 56 1.81 -3.18 11.59
CA ASP A 56 3.05 -3.90 11.27
C ASP A 56 2.86 -5.42 11.37
N ILE A 57 2.18 -5.90 12.42
CA ILE A 57 1.89 -7.33 12.61
C ILE A 57 0.95 -7.85 11.51
N ILE A 58 -0.07 -7.07 11.13
CA ILE A 58 -1.01 -7.49 10.09
C ILE A 58 -0.33 -7.57 8.73
N GLU A 59 0.55 -6.63 8.42
CA GLU A 59 1.37 -6.65 7.19
C GLU A 59 2.33 -7.83 7.17
N GLU A 60 2.98 -8.17 8.30
CA GLU A 60 3.85 -9.34 8.44
C GLU A 60 3.07 -10.64 8.22
N LEU A 61 1.93 -10.82 8.92
CA LEU A 61 1.07 -11.99 8.77
C LEU A 61 0.52 -12.14 7.34
N SER A 62 0.23 -11.02 6.68
CA SER A 62 -0.19 -11.01 5.28
C SER A 62 0.95 -11.44 4.35
N GLY A 63 2.15 -10.91 4.57
CA GLY A 63 3.32 -11.16 3.72
C GLY A 63 3.85 -12.59 3.79
N ASN A 64 3.76 -13.24 4.96
CA ASN A 64 4.18 -14.64 5.17
C ASN A 64 3.04 -15.66 4.97
N GLY A 65 1.80 -15.21 4.75
CA GLY A 65 0.63 -16.06 4.54
C GLY A 65 -0.07 -16.54 5.81
N GLU A 66 0.47 -16.28 6.99
CA GLU A 66 -0.11 -16.72 8.29
C GLU A 66 -1.45 -16.02 8.61
N LEU A 67 -1.75 -14.90 7.95
CA LEU A 67 -3.05 -14.25 8.09
C LEU A 67 -4.21 -15.18 7.72
N ALA A 68 -4.01 -16.12 6.79
CA ALA A 68 -5.00 -17.15 6.45
C ALA A 68 -5.45 -17.97 7.66
N ASP A 69 -4.49 -18.41 8.49
CA ASP A 69 -4.78 -19.23 9.67
C ASP A 69 -5.53 -18.43 10.74
N VAL A 70 -5.14 -17.18 10.94
CA VAL A 70 -5.85 -16.25 11.85
C VAL A 70 -7.30 -16.05 11.39
N LEU A 71 -7.52 -15.79 10.11
CA LEU A 71 -8.84 -15.56 9.54
C LEU A 71 -9.71 -16.82 9.52
N LYS A 72 -9.10 -17.98 9.28
CA LYS A 72 -9.79 -19.28 9.30
C LYS A 72 -10.43 -19.59 10.65
N SER A 73 -9.86 -19.09 11.73
CA SER A 73 -10.47 -19.19 13.05
C SER A 73 -11.85 -18.55 13.10
N ALA A 74 -12.05 -17.41 12.44
CA ALA A 74 -13.34 -16.70 12.39
C ALA A 74 -14.29 -17.23 11.31
N TYR A 75 -13.74 -17.74 10.21
CA TYR A 75 -14.48 -18.19 9.03
C TYR A 75 -14.05 -19.61 8.65
N PRO A 76 -14.42 -20.66 9.44
CA PRO A 76 -13.92 -22.03 9.23
C PRO A 76 -14.31 -22.62 7.88
N ASP A 77 -15.43 -22.18 7.30
CA ASP A 77 -15.96 -22.66 6.02
C ASP A 77 -15.43 -21.89 4.81
N ARG A 78 -14.51 -20.92 5.04
CA ARG A 78 -13.95 -20.08 4.00
C ARG A 78 -12.45 -20.32 3.87
N GLU A 79 -12.01 -20.47 2.62
CA GLU A 79 -10.59 -20.48 2.31
C GLU A 79 -10.10 -19.07 2.03
N PHE A 80 -8.96 -18.72 2.60
CA PHE A 80 -8.26 -17.48 2.35
C PHE A 80 -6.95 -17.79 1.65
N THR A 81 -6.77 -17.23 0.46
CA THR A 81 -5.51 -17.32 -0.27
C THR A 81 -4.81 -15.98 -0.21
N PRO A 82 -3.50 -15.95 0.05
CA PRO A 82 -2.74 -14.72 -0.05
C PRO A 82 -2.97 -14.06 -1.41
N PRO A 83 -3.14 -12.73 -1.47
CA PRO A 83 -3.14 -12.03 -2.75
C PRO A 83 -1.82 -12.33 -3.47
N PRO A 84 -1.82 -12.44 -4.80
CA PRO A 84 -0.58 -12.60 -5.54
C PRO A 84 0.37 -11.44 -5.18
N PRO A 85 1.68 -11.71 -5.05
CA PRO A 85 2.63 -10.64 -4.79
C PRO A 85 2.51 -9.61 -5.92
N ALA A 86 2.41 -8.34 -5.54
CA ALA A 86 2.43 -7.27 -6.52
C ALA A 86 3.82 -7.25 -7.19
N GLU A 87 3.85 -7.27 -8.52
CA GLU A 87 5.07 -7.26 -9.30
C GLU A 87 5.22 -5.95 -10.05
N VAL A 88 6.46 -5.47 -10.16
CA VAL A 88 6.79 -4.33 -11.02
C VAL A 88 6.58 -4.75 -12.47
N GLN A 89 5.77 -4.01 -13.20
CA GLN A 89 5.55 -4.21 -14.62
C GLN A 89 6.65 -3.47 -15.40
N GLU A 90 7.65 -4.22 -15.86
CA GLU A 90 8.73 -3.68 -16.68
C GLU A 90 8.21 -3.41 -18.09
N VAL A 91 8.32 -2.16 -18.53
CA VAL A 91 7.84 -1.72 -19.83
C VAL A 91 8.91 -0.98 -20.62
N SER A 92 8.92 -1.18 -21.93
CA SER A 92 9.76 -0.38 -22.83
C SER A 92 9.20 1.06 -22.96
N SER A 93 10.01 1.98 -23.43
CA SER A 93 9.58 3.36 -23.69
C SER A 93 8.42 3.47 -24.69
N VAL A 94 8.31 2.51 -25.62
CA VAL A 94 7.21 2.45 -26.60
C VAL A 94 5.93 2.02 -25.88
N GLU A 95 5.97 0.92 -25.13
CA GLU A 95 4.85 0.43 -24.34
C GLU A 95 4.40 1.47 -23.31
N ALA A 96 5.34 2.12 -22.61
CA ALA A 96 5.03 3.20 -21.67
C ALA A 96 4.24 4.34 -22.37
N SER A 97 4.65 4.73 -23.57
CA SER A 97 3.95 5.76 -24.35
C SER A 97 2.53 5.34 -24.74
N GLU A 98 2.32 4.07 -25.05
CA GLU A 98 0.98 3.53 -25.38
C GLU A 98 0.10 3.45 -24.13
N ILE A 99 0.65 2.98 -23.01
CA ILE A 99 -0.05 2.92 -21.72
C ILE A 99 -0.50 4.33 -21.30
N LEU A 100 0.39 5.32 -21.34
CA LEU A 100 0.07 6.69 -20.96
C LEU A 100 -0.97 7.36 -21.86
N LYS A 101 -1.06 6.96 -23.13
CA LYS A 101 -2.13 7.43 -24.04
C LYS A 101 -3.48 6.83 -23.72
N ASN A 102 -3.50 5.57 -23.29
CA ASN A 102 -4.74 4.84 -23.02
C ASN A 102 -5.23 5.04 -21.57
N GLN A 103 -4.34 5.38 -20.66
CA GLN A 103 -4.61 5.59 -19.23
C GLN A 103 -4.00 6.92 -18.78
N PRO A 104 -4.61 8.05 -19.12
CA PRO A 104 -4.07 9.38 -18.80
C PRO A 104 -4.08 9.70 -17.29
N GLU A 105 -4.78 8.90 -16.49
CA GLU A 105 -4.83 8.98 -15.03
C GLU A 105 -3.59 8.40 -14.33
N ILE A 106 -2.72 7.69 -15.04
CA ILE A 106 -1.49 7.14 -14.46
C ILE A 106 -0.62 8.27 -13.90
N ALA A 107 -0.25 8.15 -12.64
CA ALA A 107 0.67 9.07 -12.02
C ALA A 107 2.11 8.82 -12.48
N ILE A 108 2.73 9.79 -13.13
CA ILE A 108 4.12 9.68 -13.55
C ILE A 108 5.03 10.22 -12.45
N LEU A 109 5.85 9.36 -11.87
CA LEU A 109 6.77 9.66 -10.77
C LEU A 109 8.22 9.61 -11.26
N ASP A 110 8.89 10.74 -11.23
CA ASP A 110 10.26 10.88 -11.69
C ASP A 110 11.24 10.87 -10.52
N VAL A 111 12.03 9.81 -10.42
CA VAL A 111 13.02 9.61 -9.33
C VAL A 111 14.36 10.33 -9.60
N ARG A 112 14.48 11.09 -10.69
CA ARG A 112 15.71 11.82 -11.01
C ARG A 112 15.83 13.06 -10.12
N PRO A 113 17.06 13.45 -9.77
CA PRO A 113 17.29 14.68 -9.02
C PRO A 113 16.91 15.93 -9.84
N PRO A 114 16.68 17.08 -9.18
CA PRO A 114 16.23 18.31 -9.84
C PRO A 114 17.10 18.76 -11.01
N GLU A 115 18.42 18.54 -10.93
CA GLU A 115 19.39 18.95 -11.96
C GLU A 115 19.24 18.12 -13.26
N GLU A 116 18.87 16.85 -13.15
CA GLU A 116 18.57 16.00 -14.31
C GLU A 116 17.21 16.39 -14.91
N ARG A 117 16.22 16.64 -14.06
CA ARG A 117 14.88 17.05 -14.49
C ARG A 117 14.87 18.42 -15.19
N ALA A 118 15.72 19.35 -14.74
CA ALA A 118 15.84 20.66 -15.36
C ALA A 118 16.31 20.63 -16.81
N LYS A 119 16.99 19.56 -17.22
CA LYS A 119 17.44 19.38 -18.63
C LYS A 119 16.34 18.86 -19.52
N ALA A 120 15.52 17.96 -19.03
CA ALA A 120 14.36 17.40 -19.71
C ALA A 120 13.46 16.71 -18.68
N ALA A 121 12.18 16.99 -18.66
CA ALA A 121 11.19 16.30 -17.85
C ALA A 121 10.00 15.90 -18.74
N LEU A 122 9.28 14.85 -18.37
CA LEU A 122 8.00 14.55 -18.99
C LEU A 122 6.94 15.51 -18.46
N ASP A 123 6.09 15.99 -19.35
CA ASP A 123 4.92 16.77 -18.95
C ASP A 123 4.08 15.96 -17.98
N ASN A 124 3.53 16.65 -16.98
CA ASN A 124 2.73 16.03 -15.90
C ASN A 124 3.50 15.03 -14.98
N SER A 125 4.83 14.88 -15.11
CA SER A 125 5.58 14.08 -14.16
C SER A 125 5.82 14.84 -12.86
N ARG A 126 5.58 14.14 -11.75
CA ARG A 126 5.88 14.65 -10.40
C ARG A 126 7.23 14.12 -9.92
N MET A 127 8.02 14.95 -9.28
CA MET A 127 9.27 14.50 -8.66
C MET A 127 8.96 13.59 -7.47
N LEU A 128 9.61 12.43 -7.44
CA LEU A 128 9.54 11.51 -6.32
C LEU A 128 10.68 11.80 -5.34
N ASP A 129 10.40 12.58 -4.33
CA ASP A 129 11.26 12.79 -3.16
C ASP A 129 10.67 12.11 -1.93
N ASN A 130 11.35 12.20 -0.78
CA ASN A 130 10.89 11.59 0.47
C ASN A 130 9.51 12.11 0.91
N HIS A 131 9.22 13.38 0.69
CA HIS A 131 7.93 13.98 1.05
C HIS A 131 6.81 13.42 0.16
N THR A 132 7.03 13.38 -1.15
CA THR A 132 6.09 12.81 -2.12
C THR A 132 5.88 11.31 -1.88
N ALA A 133 6.95 10.56 -1.59
CA ALA A 133 6.83 9.14 -1.25
C ALA A 133 5.97 8.92 0.00
N GLN A 134 6.17 9.71 1.04
CA GLN A 134 5.38 9.62 2.26
C GLN A 134 3.91 10.01 2.02
N GLU A 135 3.64 11.05 1.25
CA GLU A 135 2.27 11.42 0.86
C GLU A 135 1.56 10.29 0.12
N ILE A 136 2.26 9.63 -0.82
CA ILE A 136 1.72 8.49 -1.56
C ILE A 136 1.35 7.36 -0.60
N LEU A 137 2.26 6.99 0.30
CA LEU A 137 2.02 5.93 1.28
C LEU A 137 0.89 6.24 2.26
N ASP A 138 0.71 7.51 2.61
CA ASP A 138 -0.28 7.94 3.61
C ASP A 138 -1.69 8.14 3.03
N SER A 139 -1.81 8.43 1.73
CA SER A 139 -3.06 8.94 1.18
C SER A 139 -3.51 8.34 -0.15
N TRP A 140 -2.64 7.66 -0.91
CA TRP A 140 -3.04 7.08 -2.19
C TRP A 140 -3.66 5.71 -2.03
N ASP A 141 -4.61 5.41 -2.91
CA ASP A 141 -5.18 4.06 -3.02
C ASP A 141 -4.12 3.12 -3.63
N PRO A 142 -3.85 1.94 -3.06
CA PRO A 142 -2.95 0.94 -3.64
C PRO A 142 -3.31 0.49 -5.06
N GLU A 143 -4.56 0.66 -5.47
CA GLU A 143 -4.99 0.42 -6.86
C GLU A 143 -4.65 1.59 -7.80
N THR A 144 -4.17 2.73 -7.28
CA THR A 144 -3.78 3.87 -8.11
C THR A 144 -2.62 3.49 -9.02
N PRO A 145 -2.81 3.54 -10.35
CA PRO A 145 -1.74 3.20 -11.27
C PRO A 145 -0.63 4.24 -11.24
N MET A 146 0.61 3.78 -11.15
CA MET A 146 1.78 4.65 -11.15
C MET A 146 2.89 4.14 -12.07
N MET A 147 3.53 5.06 -12.75
CA MET A 147 4.69 4.79 -13.59
C MET A 147 5.90 5.53 -13.05
N LEU A 148 6.92 4.79 -12.68
CA LEU A 148 8.16 5.35 -12.16
C LEU A 148 9.19 5.45 -13.28
N ILE A 149 9.83 6.60 -13.41
CA ILE A 149 10.79 6.87 -14.48
C ILE A 149 12.13 7.35 -13.95
N CYS A 150 13.19 6.97 -14.64
CA CYS A 150 14.51 7.57 -14.49
C CYS A 150 15.26 7.56 -15.83
N HIS A 151 16.58 7.77 -15.81
CA HIS A 151 17.36 7.80 -17.07
C HIS A 151 17.60 6.40 -17.66
N GLN A 152 17.81 5.38 -16.84
CA GLN A 152 18.20 4.02 -17.27
C GLN A 152 17.33 2.89 -16.67
N GLY A 153 16.21 3.20 -16.03
CA GLY A 153 15.32 2.21 -15.41
C GLY A 153 15.81 1.67 -14.06
N ILE A 154 17.07 1.85 -13.64
CA ILE A 154 17.60 1.23 -12.41
C ILE A 154 17.04 1.87 -11.15
N ARG A 155 17.10 3.20 -11.04
CA ARG A 155 16.59 3.94 -9.87
C ARG A 155 15.07 3.83 -9.74
N SER A 156 14.37 3.92 -10.87
CA SER A 156 12.92 3.79 -10.91
C SER A 156 12.46 2.37 -10.58
N ARG A 157 13.18 1.33 -11.00
CA ARG A 157 12.91 -0.05 -10.58
C ARG A 157 13.00 -0.24 -9.07
N GLN A 158 14.02 0.30 -8.42
CA GLN A 158 14.17 0.22 -6.97
C GLN A 158 12.99 0.91 -6.25
N ALA A 159 12.60 2.08 -6.72
CA ALA A 159 11.44 2.78 -6.18
C ALA A 159 10.13 2.02 -6.48
N ALA A 160 9.98 1.44 -7.66
CA ALA A 160 8.83 0.63 -8.02
C ALA A 160 8.72 -0.62 -7.12
N GLN A 161 9.83 -1.32 -6.89
CA GLN A 161 9.88 -2.45 -5.96
C GLN A 161 9.50 -2.05 -4.53
N TYR A 162 9.91 -0.85 -4.11
CA TYR A 162 9.50 -0.33 -2.81
C TYR A 162 7.99 -0.12 -2.73
N PHE A 163 7.37 0.53 -3.72
CA PHE A 163 5.91 0.74 -3.70
C PHE A 163 5.13 -0.57 -3.83
N THR A 164 5.58 -1.53 -4.64
CA THR A 164 4.95 -2.86 -4.69
C THR A 164 5.04 -3.57 -3.34
N SER A 165 6.19 -3.47 -2.64
CA SER A 165 6.32 -4.03 -1.29
C SER A 165 5.42 -3.35 -0.25
N GLN A 166 4.97 -2.12 -0.51
CA GLN A 166 4.00 -1.38 0.30
C GLN A 166 2.54 -1.65 -0.11
N GLY A 167 2.30 -2.57 -1.04
CA GLY A 167 0.97 -3.03 -1.44
C GLY A 167 0.37 -2.38 -2.68
N PHE A 168 1.09 -1.49 -3.37
CA PHE A 168 0.62 -0.92 -4.64
C PHE A 168 0.62 -1.99 -5.73
N GLN A 169 -0.52 -2.11 -6.47
CA GLN A 169 -0.78 -3.21 -7.39
C GLN A 169 -0.40 -2.89 -8.85
N GLN A 170 -0.55 -1.65 -9.26
CA GLN A 170 -0.34 -1.23 -10.64
C GLN A 170 0.88 -0.33 -10.76
N VAL A 171 2.07 -0.92 -10.68
CA VAL A 171 3.35 -0.19 -10.67
C VAL A 171 4.18 -0.54 -11.90
N TYR A 172 4.41 0.45 -12.74
CA TYR A 172 5.19 0.36 -13.98
C TYR A 172 6.59 0.96 -13.80
N ASN A 173 7.60 0.34 -14.46
CA ASN A 173 8.98 0.86 -14.55
C ASN A 173 9.45 0.93 -15.99
#